data_5a1bc9086a3c0aa4fe41a27c8f2317a9
#
_entry.id   5a1bc9086a3c0aa4fe41a27c8f2317a9
#
_cell.length_a   1.000
_cell.length_b   1.000
_cell.length_c   1.000
_cell.angle_alpha   90.00
_cell.angle_beta   90.00
_cell.angle_gamma   90.00
#
_symmetry.space_group_name_H-M   'P 1'
#
loop_
_entity.id
_entity.type
_entity.pdbx_description
1 polymer ?
#
loop_
_entity_poly.entity_id
_entity_poly.type
_entity_poly.pdbx_seq_one_letter_code
_entity_poly.pdbx_strand_id
1 'polypeptide(L)'
;MWTEIESPVGPLRIVAHGGAITAIEFTPYRPPAGRPLGERNDDDPLLVRAVEQLTAYFNRDLKEFDLPLAPQGSDFQQRVWEQLLGVGYGETATYGQIAHRLGKTNAASRAVGLANGQNPIPIVIPCHRIIGADGTLTGYAGGLERKQTLLGIEQEVLF
;
A
#
# COMPACT_ATOMS: atom_id res chain seq x y z
N MET A 1 14.80 -6.30 9.67
CA MET A 1 15.57 -6.43 8.41
C MET A 1 14.91 -5.64 7.31
N TRP A 2 15.68 -5.17 6.36
CA TRP A 2 15.13 -4.44 5.23
C TRP A 2 15.96 -4.66 3.96
N THR A 3 15.38 -4.36 2.83
CA THR A 3 16.05 -4.30 1.53
C THR A 3 15.53 -3.10 0.75
N GLU A 4 16.15 -2.80 -0.37
CA GLU A 4 15.77 -1.69 -1.23
C GLU A 4 15.75 -2.14 -2.68
N ILE A 5 14.78 -1.65 -3.43
CA ILE A 5 14.69 -1.87 -4.88
C ILE A 5 14.38 -0.58 -5.61
N GLU A 6 14.78 -0.51 -6.88
CA GLU A 6 14.31 0.52 -7.79
C GLU A 6 12.94 0.13 -8.36
N SER A 7 12.11 1.12 -8.66
CA SER A 7 10.78 0.88 -9.22
C SER A 7 10.32 2.07 -10.06
N PRO A 8 9.21 1.92 -10.82
CA PRO A 8 8.60 3.05 -11.54
C PRO A 8 8.13 4.21 -10.64
N VAL A 9 7.97 3.96 -9.34
CA VAL A 9 7.62 5.00 -8.36
C VAL A 9 8.82 5.45 -7.54
N GLY A 10 10.02 5.18 -8.00
CA GLY A 10 11.28 5.48 -7.33
C GLY A 10 11.75 4.36 -6.43
N PRO A 11 12.86 4.56 -5.69
CA PRO A 11 13.35 3.55 -4.76
C PRO A 11 12.31 3.22 -3.69
N LEU A 12 12.23 1.93 -3.34
CA LEU A 12 11.35 1.43 -2.28
C LEU A 12 12.19 0.70 -1.24
N ARG A 13 11.94 0.98 0.03
CA ARG A 13 12.52 0.25 1.15
C ARG A 13 11.45 -0.70 1.71
N ILE A 14 11.76 -2.00 1.72
CA ILE A 14 10.87 -3.05 2.21
C ILE A 14 11.40 -3.51 3.55
N VAL A 15 10.56 -3.47 4.57
CA VAL A 15 10.94 -3.81 5.95
C VAL A 15 10.18 -5.05 6.40
N ALA A 16 10.90 -5.99 7.00
CA ALA A 16 10.34 -7.20 7.59
C ALA A 16 10.74 -7.32 9.05
N HIS A 17 9.83 -7.84 9.86
CA HIS A 17 10.08 -8.13 11.25
C HIS A 17 9.19 -9.29 11.71
N GLY A 18 9.75 -10.20 12.48
CA GLY A 18 8.98 -11.31 13.05
C GLY A 18 8.32 -12.22 12.01
N GLY A 19 8.93 -12.37 10.84
CA GLY A 19 8.40 -13.24 9.79
C GLY A 19 7.29 -12.62 8.94
N ALA A 20 7.10 -11.31 9.01
CA ALA A 20 6.09 -10.59 8.22
C ALA A 20 6.63 -9.27 7.68
N ILE A 21 6.03 -8.80 6.59
CA ILE A 21 6.30 -7.45 6.07
C ILE A 21 5.59 -6.44 6.96
N THR A 22 6.34 -5.45 7.43
CA THR A 22 5.82 -4.42 8.33
C THR A 22 5.73 -3.04 7.69
N ALA A 23 6.52 -2.78 6.64
CA ALA A 23 6.47 -1.51 5.92
C ALA A 23 7.02 -1.64 4.51
N ILE A 24 6.49 -0.79 3.63
CA ILE A 24 7.06 -0.43 2.34
C ILE A 24 7.09 1.08 2.31
N GLU A 25 8.26 1.67 2.05
CA GLU A 25 8.45 3.10 2.17
C GLU A 25 8.93 3.69 0.86
N PHE A 26 8.38 4.87 0.54
CA PHE A 26 8.84 5.70 -0.58
C PHE A 26 9.95 6.63 -0.12
N THR A 27 10.80 7.07 -1.05
CA THR A 27 11.80 8.11 -0.77
C THR A 27 11.13 9.49 -0.68
N PRO A 28 11.62 10.41 0.16
CA PRO A 28 12.70 10.22 1.14
C PRO A 28 12.23 9.37 2.33
N TYR A 29 13.07 8.44 2.76
CA TYR A 29 12.73 7.58 3.87
C TYR A 29 12.74 8.37 5.18
N ARG A 30 11.75 8.09 6.04
CA ARG A 30 11.66 8.66 7.38
C ARG A 30 12.22 7.66 8.40
N PRO A 31 12.79 8.14 9.51
CA PRO A 31 13.13 7.24 10.60
C PRO A 31 11.90 6.48 11.06
N PRO A 32 12.00 5.16 11.29
CA PRO A 32 10.87 4.38 11.77
C PRO A 32 10.44 4.86 13.15
N ALA A 33 9.14 5.20 13.28
CA ALA A 33 8.57 5.60 14.55
C ALA A 33 8.45 4.40 15.48
N GLY A 34 9.17 4.44 16.62
CA GLY A 34 9.02 3.45 17.69
C GLY A 34 9.59 2.06 17.40
N ARG A 35 10.32 1.86 16.29
CA ARG A 35 10.94 0.57 15.98
C ARG A 35 12.31 0.75 15.36
N PRO A 36 13.29 -0.07 15.74
CA PRO A 36 14.55 -0.10 15.00
C PRO A 36 14.30 -0.65 13.60
N LEU A 37 14.90 -0.02 12.60
CA LEU A 37 14.85 -0.49 11.21
C LEU A 37 15.48 -1.87 11.06
N GLY A 38 16.49 -2.17 11.87
CA GLY A 38 17.26 -3.40 11.76
C GLY A 38 18.33 -3.30 10.69
N GLU A 39 18.89 -4.44 10.33
CA GLU A 39 19.97 -4.53 9.36
C GLU A 39 19.42 -4.74 7.94
N ARG A 40 20.14 -4.24 6.95
CA ARG A 40 19.88 -4.58 5.57
C ARG A 40 20.26 -6.05 5.33
N ASN A 41 19.35 -6.79 4.74
CA ASN A 41 19.58 -8.18 4.37
C ASN A 41 18.86 -8.51 3.06
N ASP A 42 19.60 -8.36 1.96
CA ASP A 42 19.06 -8.59 0.61
C ASP A 42 18.80 -10.08 0.33
N ASP A 43 19.30 -10.97 1.18
CA ASP A 43 19.19 -12.43 1.01
C ASP A 43 18.13 -13.06 1.93
N ASP A 44 17.47 -12.27 2.77
CA ASP A 44 16.40 -12.82 3.61
C ASP A 44 15.28 -13.40 2.73
N PRO A 45 14.87 -14.66 2.95
CA PRO A 45 13.89 -15.30 2.07
C PRO A 45 12.56 -14.55 1.92
N LEU A 46 12.05 -13.95 3.00
CA LEU A 46 10.82 -13.17 2.94
C LEU A 46 11.01 -11.89 2.13
N LEU A 47 12.12 -11.18 2.34
CA LEU A 47 12.42 -9.96 1.58
C LEU A 47 12.66 -10.27 0.10
N VAL A 48 13.35 -11.38 -0.21
CA VAL A 48 13.52 -11.83 -1.60
C VAL A 48 12.16 -12.09 -2.25
N ARG A 49 11.27 -12.78 -1.55
CA ARG A 49 9.91 -13.05 -2.04
C ARG A 49 9.12 -11.76 -2.27
N ALA A 50 9.23 -10.78 -1.36
CA ALA A 50 8.59 -9.49 -1.53
C ALA A 50 9.13 -8.73 -2.75
N VAL A 51 10.44 -8.74 -2.95
CA VAL A 51 11.08 -8.13 -4.12
C VAL A 51 10.61 -8.77 -5.42
N GLU A 52 10.56 -10.10 -5.47
CA GLU A 52 10.08 -10.83 -6.64
C GLU A 52 8.63 -10.48 -6.97
N GLN A 53 7.76 -10.42 -5.96
CA GLN A 53 6.35 -10.09 -6.17
C GLN A 53 6.16 -8.63 -6.58
N LEU A 54 6.86 -7.70 -5.96
CA LEU A 54 6.79 -6.29 -6.36
C LEU A 54 7.30 -6.08 -7.79
N THR A 55 8.40 -6.74 -8.16
CA THR A 55 8.94 -6.68 -9.52
C THR A 55 7.92 -7.21 -10.53
N ALA A 56 7.30 -8.36 -10.24
CA ALA A 56 6.26 -8.93 -11.08
C ALA A 56 5.04 -8.00 -11.19
N TYR A 57 4.64 -7.37 -10.09
CA TYR A 57 3.56 -6.39 -10.08
C TYR A 57 3.86 -5.21 -11.03
N PHE A 58 5.05 -4.62 -10.92
CA PHE A 58 5.44 -3.50 -11.80
C PHE A 58 5.56 -3.91 -13.27
N ASN A 59 5.85 -5.17 -13.54
CA ASN A 59 5.88 -5.72 -14.90
C ASN A 59 4.52 -6.20 -15.40
N ARG A 60 3.45 -5.99 -14.61
CA ARG A 60 2.07 -6.41 -14.91
C ARG A 60 1.90 -7.93 -14.98
N ASP A 61 2.78 -8.68 -14.34
CA ASP A 61 2.76 -10.14 -14.29
C ASP A 61 2.11 -10.68 -13.00
N LEU A 62 1.84 -9.80 -12.03
CA LEU A 62 1.23 -10.17 -10.74
C LEU A 62 0.09 -9.21 -10.43
N LYS A 63 -1.08 -9.76 -10.10
CA LYS A 63 -2.26 -8.98 -9.70
C LYS A 63 -2.55 -9.07 -8.21
N GLU A 64 -2.20 -10.16 -7.56
CA GLU A 64 -2.43 -10.39 -6.15
C GLU A 64 -1.13 -10.73 -5.45
N PHE A 65 -0.90 -10.10 -4.31
CA PHE A 65 0.26 -10.39 -3.47
C PHE A 65 -0.05 -11.54 -2.52
N ASP A 66 0.95 -12.37 -2.27
CA ASP A 66 0.90 -13.45 -1.28
C ASP A 66 2.08 -13.30 -0.33
N LEU A 67 1.94 -12.40 0.64
CA LEU A 67 2.94 -12.06 1.63
C LEU A 67 2.31 -11.98 3.01
N PRO A 68 2.96 -12.48 4.06
CA PRO A 68 2.51 -12.24 5.42
C PRO A 68 2.69 -10.76 5.75
N LEU A 69 1.64 -10.11 6.21
CA LEU A 69 1.61 -8.67 6.50
C LEU A 69 1.34 -8.45 7.98
N ALA A 70 2.09 -7.54 8.58
CA ALA A 70 1.88 -7.13 9.97
C ALA A 70 1.95 -5.60 10.08
N PRO A 71 0.98 -4.87 9.49
CA PRO A 71 0.92 -3.43 9.61
C PRO A 71 0.60 -3.04 11.04
N GLN A 72 1.28 -2.01 11.57
CA GLN A 72 0.97 -1.48 12.89
C GLN A 72 0.07 -0.27 12.79
N GLY A 73 -0.96 -0.26 13.62
CA GLY A 73 -1.89 0.86 13.71
C GLY A 73 -2.99 0.58 14.73
N SER A 74 -3.85 1.56 14.94
CA SER A 74 -5.02 1.44 15.80
C SER A 74 -6.02 0.40 15.26
N ASP A 75 -6.98 0.01 16.08
CA ASP A 75 -8.04 -0.91 15.64
C ASP A 75 -8.79 -0.39 14.44
N PHE A 76 -9.11 0.91 14.42
CA PHE A 76 -9.79 1.54 13.28
C PHE A 76 -8.92 1.50 12.02
N GLN A 77 -7.64 1.84 12.12
CA GLN A 77 -6.71 1.77 11.00
C GLN A 77 -6.61 0.35 10.46
N GLN A 78 -6.48 -0.66 11.33
CA GLN A 78 -6.43 -2.07 10.92
C GLN A 78 -7.69 -2.46 10.15
N ARG A 79 -8.85 -2.03 10.61
CA ARG A 79 -10.12 -2.32 9.95
C ARG A 79 -10.23 -1.65 8.57
N VAL A 80 -9.75 -0.41 8.44
CA VAL A 80 -9.70 0.27 7.15
C VAL A 80 -8.78 -0.48 6.21
N TRP A 81 -7.56 -0.78 6.63
CA TRP A 81 -6.58 -1.48 5.77
C TRP A 81 -7.05 -2.86 5.33
N GLU A 82 -7.74 -3.58 6.19
CA GLU A 82 -8.37 -4.86 5.85
C GLU A 82 -9.40 -4.70 4.73
N GLN A 83 -10.21 -3.64 4.76
CA GLN A 83 -11.16 -3.37 3.68
C GLN A 83 -10.47 -2.98 2.38
N LEU A 84 -9.32 -2.31 2.44
CA LEU A 84 -8.55 -1.99 1.24
C LEU A 84 -8.10 -3.24 0.49
N LEU A 85 -7.75 -4.29 1.21
CA LEU A 85 -7.34 -5.57 0.60
C LEU A 85 -8.47 -6.20 -0.22
N GLY A 86 -9.71 -5.82 0.01
CA GLY A 86 -10.87 -6.25 -0.76
C GLY A 86 -11.10 -5.46 -2.05
N VAL A 87 -10.34 -4.39 -2.29
CA VAL A 87 -10.43 -3.63 -3.55
C VAL A 87 -9.48 -4.28 -4.56
N GLY A 88 -10.04 -4.88 -5.60
CA GLY A 88 -9.30 -5.70 -6.55
C GLY A 88 -8.38 -4.89 -7.47
N TYR A 89 -7.47 -5.62 -8.09
CA TYR A 89 -6.56 -5.08 -9.11
C TYR A 89 -7.37 -4.46 -10.26
N GLY A 90 -6.99 -3.26 -10.65
CA GLY A 90 -7.69 -2.52 -11.72
C GLY A 90 -9.02 -1.90 -11.28
N GLU A 91 -9.41 -2.09 -10.03
CA GLU A 91 -10.63 -1.51 -9.46
C GLU A 91 -10.29 -0.29 -8.59
N THR A 92 -11.29 0.54 -8.35
CA THR A 92 -11.21 1.66 -7.41
C THR A 92 -12.40 1.64 -6.48
N ALA A 93 -12.26 2.29 -5.32
CA ALA A 93 -13.36 2.52 -4.40
C ALA A 93 -13.26 3.94 -3.84
N THR A 94 -14.37 4.48 -3.39
CA THR A 94 -14.39 5.80 -2.75
C THR A 94 -14.23 5.67 -1.25
N TYR A 95 -13.84 6.76 -0.60
CA TYR A 95 -13.76 6.80 0.87
C TYR A 95 -15.11 6.45 1.51
N GLY A 96 -16.21 6.94 0.92
CA GLY A 96 -17.57 6.62 1.39
C GLY A 96 -17.92 5.16 1.25
N GLN A 97 -17.50 4.50 0.17
CA GLN A 97 -17.72 3.06 -0.02
C GLN A 97 -16.96 2.25 1.05
N ILE A 98 -15.75 2.64 1.38
CA ILE A 98 -15.00 1.98 2.46
C ILE A 98 -15.68 2.21 3.80
N ALA A 99 -16.15 3.44 4.08
CA ALA A 99 -16.90 3.73 5.30
C ALA A 99 -18.14 2.84 5.43
N HIS A 100 -18.89 2.67 4.35
CA HIS A 100 -20.07 1.79 4.32
C HIS A 100 -19.72 0.32 4.58
N ARG A 101 -18.61 -0.17 4.03
CA ARG A 101 -18.11 -1.54 4.29
C ARG A 101 -17.75 -1.75 5.76
N LEU A 102 -17.41 -0.67 6.48
CA LEU A 102 -17.16 -0.71 7.92
C LEU A 102 -18.42 -0.57 8.76
N GLY A 103 -19.60 -0.51 8.13
CA GLY A 103 -20.86 -0.30 8.83
C GLY A 103 -21.10 1.14 9.28
N LYS A 104 -20.41 2.09 8.65
CA LYS A 104 -20.48 3.52 8.96
C LYS A 104 -21.16 4.29 7.84
N THR A 105 -21.45 5.57 8.08
CA THR A 105 -22.02 6.47 7.09
C THR A 105 -20.94 7.27 6.37
N ASN A 106 -21.33 8.05 5.36
CA ASN A 106 -20.42 8.97 4.67
C ASN A 106 -19.72 9.97 5.60
N ALA A 107 -20.30 10.24 6.78
CA ALA A 107 -19.66 11.08 7.78
C ALA A 107 -18.28 10.54 8.23
N ALA A 108 -18.04 9.24 8.09
CA ALA A 108 -16.75 8.62 8.44
C ALA A 108 -15.72 8.71 7.29
N SER A 109 -16.06 9.24 6.12
CA SER A 109 -15.16 9.27 4.96
C SER A 109 -13.84 9.97 5.25
N ARG A 110 -13.87 11.04 6.03
CA ARG A 110 -12.67 11.80 6.40
C ARG A 110 -11.73 10.96 7.28
N ALA A 111 -12.28 10.25 8.26
CA ALA A 111 -11.50 9.37 9.12
C ALA A 111 -10.92 8.18 8.33
N VAL A 112 -11.70 7.64 7.39
CA VAL A 112 -11.21 6.62 6.45
C VAL A 112 -10.06 7.16 5.60
N GLY A 113 -10.20 8.37 5.07
CA GLY A 113 -9.15 9.01 4.27
C GLY A 113 -7.84 9.19 5.05
N LEU A 114 -7.95 9.60 6.32
CA LEU A 114 -6.79 9.75 7.19
C LEU A 114 -6.11 8.40 7.44
N ALA A 115 -6.87 7.36 7.77
CA ALA A 115 -6.34 6.00 7.98
C ALA A 115 -5.73 5.44 6.69
N ASN A 116 -6.36 5.69 5.54
CA ASN A 116 -5.83 5.31 4.23
C ASN A 116 -4.45 5.92 3.99
N GLY A 117 -4.27 7.21 4.31
CA GLY A 117 -2.99 7.90 4.15
C GLY A 117 -1.91 7.44 5.12
N GLN A 118 -2.27 6.74 6.19
CA GLN A 118 -1.34 6.25 7.21
C GLN A 118 -0.98 4.77 7.03
N ASN A 119 -1.40 4.15 5.93
CA ASN A 119 -1.07 2.77 5.60
C ASN A 119 0.46 2.57 5.54
N PRO A 120 1.03 1.67 6.36
CA PRO A 120 2.48 1.47 6.38
C PRO A 120 3.00 0.55 5.27
N ILE A 121 2.11 -0.17 4.56
CA ILE A 121 2.49 -1.13 3.52
C ILE A 121 1.78 -0.79 2.20
N PRO A 122 2.07 0.40 1.62
CA PRO A 122 1.43 0.80 0.36
C PRO A 122 1.75 -0.20 -0.76
N ILE A 123 0.99 -0.16 -1.83
CA ILE A 123 1.05 -1.07 -2.98
C ILE A 123 0.45 -2.43 -2.64
N VAL A 124 0.97 -3.13 -1.65
CA VAL A 124 0.45 -4.44 -1.21
C VAL A 124 -0.90 -4.28 -0.53
N ILE A 125 -1.01 -3.32 0.40
CA ILE A 125 -2.31 -2.86 0.89
C ILE A 125 -2.69 -1.66 0.02
N PRO A 126 -3.66 -1.81 -0.90
CA PRO A 126 -3.78 -0.92 -2.06
C PRO A 126 -4.48 0.41 -1.77
N CYS A 127 -3.88 1.23 -0.93
CA CYS A 127 -4.42 2.56 -0.61
C CYS A 127 -4.48 3.49 -1.84
N HIS A 128 -3.71 3.23 -2.88
CA HIS A 128 -3.76 3.97 -4.14
C HIS A 128 -5.07 3.76 -4.91
N ARG A 129 -5.83 2.72 -4.61
CA ARG A 129 -7.12 2.41 -5.26
C ARG A 129 -8.30 3.19 -4.68
N ILE A 130 -8.07 4.02 -3.67
CA ILE A 130 -9.12 4.82 -3.04
C ILE A 130 -9.10 6.22 -3.64
N ILE A 131 -10.25 6.66 -4.13
CA ILE A 131 -10.42 7.92 -4.85
C ILE A 131 -11.57 8.74 -4.26
N GLY A 132 -11.68 10.02 -4.64
CA GLY A 132 -12.79 10.87 -4.26
C GLY A 132 -14.10 10.42 -4.90
N ALA A 133 -15.22 10.83 -4.30
CA ALA A 133 -16.56 10.45 -4.77
C ALA A 133 -16.87 10.92 -6.19
N ASP A 134 -16.22 12.00 -6.63
CA ASP A 134 -16.34 12.55 -7.98
C ASP A 134 -15.31 11.97 -8.97
N GLY A 135 -14.56 10.95 -8.54
CA GLY A 135 -13.51 10.32 -9.35
C GLY A 135 -12.16 11.03 -9.30
N THR A 136 -12.04 12.12 -8.55
CA THR A 136 -10.76 12.84 -8.45
C THR A 136 -9.74 12.04 -7.64
N LEU A 137 -8.46 12.18 -8.03
CA LEU A 137 -7.36 11.64 -7.25
C LEU A 137 -7.05 12.59 -6.11
N THR A 138 -7.34 12.15 -4.89
CA THR A 138 -7.11 12.92 -3.68
C THR A 138 -6.03 12.28 -2.83
N GLY A 139 -5.48 13.04 -1.91
CA GLY A 139 -4.42 12.75 -0.96
C GLY A 139 -3.85 11.33 -0.94
N TYR A 140 -2.62 11.20 -1.35
CA TYR A 140 -1.85 9.96 -1.24
C TYR A 140 -0.55 10.28 -0.51
N ALA A 141 -0.19 9.48 0.49
CA ALA A 141 1.01 9.72 1.29
C ALA A 141 2.29 9.71 0.44
N GLY A 142 2.31 8.91 -0.62
CA GLY A 142 3.40 8.88 -1.60
C GLY A 142 3.34 9.99 -2.65
N GLY A 143 2.32 10.85 -2.62
CA GLY A 143 2.09 11.91 -3.62
C GLY A 143 1.23 11.45 -4.79
N LEU A 144 0.51 12.40 -5.41
CA LEU A 144 -0.44 12.12 -6.48
C LEU A 144 0.22 11.50 -7.72
N GLU A 145 1.45 11.90 -8.03
CA GLU A 145 2.18 11.36 -9.16
C GLU A 145 2.42 9.84 -9.02
N ARG A 146 2.82 9.38 -7.83
CA ARG A 146 2.98 7.96 -7.55
C ARG A 146 1.65 7.22 -7.62
N LYS A 147 0.60 7.84 -7.08
CA LYS A 147 -0.76 7.29 -7.16
C LYS A 147 -1.19 7.09 -8.60
N GLN A 148 -1.01 8.08 -9.45
CA GLN A 148 -1.31 8.01 -10.88
C GLN A 148 -0.53 6.90 -11.55
N THR A 149 0.76 6.76 -11.24
CA THR A 149 1.62 5.72 -11.80
C THR A 149 1.11 4.33 -11.44
N LEU A 150 0.77 4.11 -10.16
CA LEU A 150 0.25 2.81 -9.71
C LEU A 150 -1.08 2.47 -10.36
N LEU A 151 -2.01 3.42 -10.42
CA LEU A 151 -3.29 3.21 -11.09
C LEU A 151 -3.10 2.93 -12.59
N GLY A 152 -2.15 3.62 -13.23
CA GLY A 152 -1.83 3.41 -14.64
C GLY A 152 -1.26 2.02 -14.92
N ILE A 153 -0.46 1.49 -14.02
CA ILE A 153 0.08 0.12 -14.13
C ILE A 153 -1.08 -0.89 -14.12
N GLU A 154 -2.10 -0.65 -13.30
CA GLU A 154 -3.22 -1.56 -13.12
C GLU A 154 -4.30 -1.44 -14.19
N GLN A 155 -4.26 -0.40 -15.01
CA GLN A 155 -5.22 -0.26 -16.10
C GLN A 155 -4.84 -1.15 -17.27
N GLU A 156 -5.80 -1.94 -17.75
CA GLU A 156 -5.63 -2.64 -19.02
C GLU A 156 -5.83 -1.64 -20.15
N VAL A 157 -4.80 -1.50 -20.97
CA VAL A 157 -4.90 -0.71 -22.20
C VAL A 157 -5.40 -1.63 -23.29
N LEU A 158 -6.66 -1.47 -23.64
CA LEU A 158 -7.25 -2.17 -24.80
C LEU A 158 -7.03 -1.32 -26.05
N PHE A 159 -6.25 -1.83 -26.94
CA PHE A 159 -6.09 -1.23 -28.26
C PHE A 159 -6.90 -1.98 -29.29
#